data_2b577b86eb94183d04dde1675165e545
#
_entry.id   2b577b86eb94183d04dde1675165e545
#
_cell.length_a   1.000
_cell.length_b   1.000
_cell.length_c   1.000
_cell.angle_alpha   90.00
_cell.angle_beta   90.00
_cell.angle_gamma   90.00
#
_symmetry.space_group_name_H-M   'P 1'
#
loop_
_entity.id
_entity.type
_entity.pdbx_description
1 polymer ?
#
loop_
_entity_poly.entity_id
_entity_poly.type
_entity_poly.pdbx_seq_one_letter_code
_entity_poly.pdbx_strand_id
1 'polypeptide(L)'
;MKRVGNLLISTCVKALAQSMTSDVMVVLARKLIPNYDLYSRLGFPRSMSIPNKDAARKIITDTVKNDYFIDFVLLMIEAGNSGVMGRKYSIPYMKEIVSGVFELGYIYDSINNMFVENSNYSVTRNWGALKTGKEYSFAFMRLDIADNSTIVRENTEKDVHKAYEYLRKITQNSVLKRNGRIWSWDGDGGLAAFFFGNKQQNAVMAGKEILHELFFYNYLHCSLSKHLKIRVAIHSGPFEYSPREEELKACETVKKIVEIESLYTKPGTMTISQPVKVMLDSIARIGIKLLPGKGSGEYYNYECKLENK
;
A
#
# COMPACT_ATOMS: atom_id res chain seq x y z
N MET A 1 -18.10 2.37 -1.79
CA MET A 1 -17.52 3.69 -1.40
C MET A 1 -18.46 4.42 -0.45
N LYS A 2 -17.98 5.12 0.59
CA LYS A 2 -18.85 6.03 1.38
C LYS A 2 -19.43 7.09 0.46
N ARG A 3 -20.65 7.53 0.73
CA ARG A 3 -21.30 8.59 -0.06
C ARG A 3 -20.52 9.90 0.05
N VAL A 4 -20.17 10.51 -1.08
CA VAL A 4 -19.48 11.81 -1.11
C VAL A 4 -20.40 12.87 -0.49
N GLY A 5 -19.91 13.53 0.57
CA GLY A 5 -20.68 14.53 1.31
C GLY A 5 -20.90 15.82 0.52
N ASN A 6 -22.04 16.48 0.75
CA ASN A 6 -22.41 17.72 0.06
C ASN A 6 -21.39 18.85 0.26
N LEU A 7 -20.75 18.92 1.43
CA LEU A 7 -19.70 19.91 1.71
C LEU A 7 -18.50 19.72 0.79
N LEU A 8 -18.01 18.48 0.64
CA LEU A 8 -16.88 18.17 -0.25
C LEU A 8 -17.23 18.47 -1.71
N ILE A 9 -18.43 18.09 -2.17
CA ILE A 9 -18.93 18.42 -3.51
C ILE A 9 -18.92 19.93 -3.72
N SER A 10 -19.49 20.70 -2.78
CA SER A 10 -19.56 22.17 -2.90
C SER A 10 -18.19 22.84 -2.90
N THR A 11 -17.23 22.32 -2.12
CA THR A 11 -15.85 22.78 -2.08
C THR A 11 -15.14 22.53 -3.42
N CYS A 12 -15.29 21.34 -4.01
CA CYS A 12 -14.75 21.03 -5.33
C CYS A 12 -15.36 21.93 -6.43
N VAL A 13 -16.67 22.14 -6.41
CA VAL A 13 -17.36 23.04 -7.36
C VAL A 13 -16.80 24.47 -7.26
N LYS A 14 -16.65 25.00 -6.04
CA LYS A 14 -16.09 26.33 -5.79
C LYS A 14 -14.65 26.43 -6.26
N ALA A 15 -13.83 25.42 -5.95
CA ALA A 15 -12.43 25.36 -6.36
C ALA A 15 -12.26 25.42 -7.88
N LEU A 16 -12.99 24.57 -8.60
CA LEU A 16 -12.95 24.53 -10.07
C LEU A 16 -13.45 25.85 -10.69
N ALA A 17 -14.61 26.36 -10.25
CA ALA A 17 -15.19 27.57 -10.81
C ALA A 17 -14.29 28.80 -10.65
N GLN A 18 -13.45 28.84 -9.61
CA GLN A 18 -12.49 29.93 -9.35
C GLN A 18 -11.15 29.76 -10.08
N SER A 19 -10.79 28.53 -10.46
CA SER A 19 -9.44 28.24 -10.98
C SER A 19 -9.36 28.11 -12.49
N MET A 20 -10.41 27.67 -13.19
CA MET A 20 -10.36 27.36 -14.61
C MET A 20 -11.67 27.62 -15.34
N THR A 21 -11.57 27.71 -16.68
CA THR A 21 -12.74 27.89 -17.56
C THR A 21 -13.49 26.56 -17.75
N SER A 22 -14.75 26.64 -18.20
CA SER A 22 -15.56 25.47 -18.54
C SER A 22 -14.88 24.53 -19.54
N ASP A 23 -14.15 25.07 -20.53
CA ASP A 23 -13.45 24.26 -21.55
C ASP A 23 -12.34 23.41 -20.93
N VAL A 24 -11.55 23.98 -20.01
CA VAL A 24 -10.50 23.25 -19.29
C VAL A 24 -11.10 22.17 -18.39
N MET A 25 -12.20 22.46 -17.71
CA MET A 25 -12.92 21.48 -16.91
C MET A 25 -13.42 20.30 -17.76
N VAL A 26 -13.92 20.57 -18.97
CA VAL A 26 -14.35 19.54 -19.93
C VAL A 26 -13.17 18.68 -20.39
N VAL A 27 -11.99 19.28 -20.61
CA VAL A 27 -10.77 18.49 -20.95
C VAL A 27 -10.42 17.54 -19.82
N LEU A 28 -10.49 17.96 -18.56
CA LEU A 28 -10.29 17.07 -17.41
C LEU A 28 -11.36 15.96 -17.35
N ALA A 29 -12.64 16.31 -17.52
CA ALA A 29 -13.74 15.35 -17.49
C ALA A 29 -13.62 14.28 -18.59
N ARG A 30 -13.15 14.64 -19.78
CA ARG A 30 -12.94 13.70 -20.90
C ARG A 30 -11.85 12.66 -20.66
N LYS A 31 -10.90 12.92 -19.75
CA LYS A 31 -9.90 11.93 -19.35
C LYS A 31 -10.53 10.72 -18.63
N LEU A 32 -11.69 10.92 -18.00
CA LEU A 32 -12.40 9.89 -17.22
C LEU A 32 -13.68 9.40 -17.90
N ILE A 33 -14.39 10.31 -18.55
CA ILE A 33 -15.66 10.03 -19.23
C ILE A 33 -15.45 10.33 -20.73
N PRO A 34 -15.25 9.29 -21.57
CA PRO A 34 -15.07 9.49 -23.02
C PRO A 34 -16.24 10.25 -23.63
N ASN A 35 -15.95 11.13 -24.60
CA ASN A 35 -16.93 11.93 -25.31
C ASN A 35 -17.82 12.83 -24.42
N TYR A 36 -17.28 13.28 -23.26
CA TYR A 36 -18.02 14.18 -22.38
C TYR A 36 -18.44 15.46 -23.11
N ASP A 37 -19.73 15.68 -23.28
CA ASP A 37 -20.34 16.88 -23.88
C ASP A 37 -21.17 17.62 -22.83
N LEU A 38 -20.62 18.72 -22.32
CA LEU A 38 -21.22 19.52 -21.27
C LEU A 38 -22.54 20.20 -21.72
N TYR A 39 -22.59 20.66 -22.99
CA TYR A 39 -23.78 21.30 -23.56
C TYR A 39 -25.00 20.38 -23.57
N SER A 40 -24.80 19.17 -24.11
CA SER A 40 -25.83 18.14 -24.13
C SER A 40 -26.29 17.76 -22.73
N ARG A 41 -25.38 17.67 -21.76
CA ARG A 41 -25.68 17.27 -20.37
C ARG A 41 -26.39 18.34 -19.55
N LEU A 42 -26.25 19.60 -19.92
CA LEU A 42 -26.96 20.73 -19.30
C LEU A 42 -28.19 21.18 -20.07
N GLY A 43 -28.40 20.73 -21.32
CA GLY A 43 -29.45 21.18 -22.20
C GLY A 43 -29.27 22.61 -22.72
N PHE A 44 -28.00 23.11 -22.74
CA PHE A 44 -27.70 24.44 -23.28
C PHE A 44 -27.47 24.39 -24.80
N PRO A 45 -27.95 25.36 -25.57
CA PRO A 45 -27.56 25.51 -26.97
C PRO A 45 -26.06 25.84 -27.07
N ARG A 46 -25.39 25.34 -28.11
CA ARG A 46 -23.95 25.61 -28.31
C ARG A 46 -23.58 27.06 -28.56
N SER A 47 -24.56 27.89 -28.88
CA SER A 47 -24.39 29.34 -29.03
C SER A 47 -24.32 30.12 -27.70
N MET A 48 -24.64 29.48 -26.57
CA MET A 48 -24.57 30.11 -25.25
C MET A 48 -23.30 29.70 -24.49
N SER A 49 -22.70 30.66 -23.80
CA SER A 49 -21.61 30.35 -22.88
C SER A 49 -22.14 29.72 -21.58
N ILE A 50 -21.49 28.64 -21.12
CA ILE A 50 -21.85 27.99 -19.85
C ILE A 50 -21.05 28.65 -18.72
N PRO A 51 -21.74 29.17 -17.66
CA PRO A 51 -21.08 29.74 -16.50
C PRO A 51 -20.15 28.67 -15.83
N ASN A 52 -18.94 29.05 -15.43
CA ASN A 52 -17.97 28.16 -14.82
C ASN A 52 -18.54 27.40 -13.60
N LYS A 53 -19.41 28.04 -12.82
CA LYS A 53 -20.04 27.41 -11.65
C LYS A 53 -21.01 26.28 -12.02
N ASP A 54 -21.76 26.44 -13.10
CA ASP A 54 -22.71 25.43 -13.58
C ASP A 54 -21.95 24.26 -14.26
N ALA A 55 -20.92 24.58 -15.02
CA ALA A 55 -20.00 23.61 -15.59
C ALA A 55 -19.36 22.74 -14.49
N ALA A 56 -18.74 23.39 -13.49
CA ALA A 56 -18.12 22.70 -12.36
C ALA A 56 -19.12 21.80 -11.61
N ARG A 57 -20.31 22.33 -11.31
CA ARG A 57 -21.35 21.56 -10.60
C ARG A 57 -21.78 20.33 -11.39
N LYS A 58 -21.99 20.47 -12.69
CA LYS A 58 -22.40 19.35 -13.55
C LYS A 58 -21.30 18.28 -13.61
N ILE A 59 -20.06 18.69 -13.85
CA ILE A 59 -18.91 17.78 -13.96
C ILE A 59 -18.72 17.02 -12.64
N ILE A 60 -18.66 17.71 -11.48
CA ILE A 60 -18.51 17.04 -10.19
C ILE A 60 -19.67 16.07 -9.91
N THR A 61 -20.92 16.47 -10.22
CA THR A 61 -22.08 15.58 -10.05
C THR A 61 -21.98 14.34 -10.93
N ASP A 62 -21.54 14.50 -12.18
CA ASP A 62 -21.39 13.38 -13.10
C ASP A 62 -20.22 12.46 -12.70
N THR A 63 -19.13 12.99 -12.19
CA THR A 63 -18.01 12.17 -11.68
C THR A 63 -18.43 11.37 -10.43
N VAL A 64 -19.21 11.95 -9.54
CA VAL A 64 -19.77 11.21 -8.38
C VAL A 64 -20.70 10.10 -8.83
N LYS A 65 -21.60 10.35 -9.82
CA LYS A 65 -22.56 9.36 -10.33
C LYS A 65 -21.90 8.17 -11.01
N ASN A 66 -20.74 8.38 -11.64
CA ASN A 66 -20.00 7.34 -12.38
C ASN A 66 -18.82 6.75 -11.58
N ASP A 67 -18.75 6.98 -10.27
CA ASP A 67 -17.67 6.52 -9.38
C ASP A 67 -16.26 7.01 -9.75
N TYR A 68 -16.16 8.12 -10.49
CA TYR A 68 -14.89 8.76 -10.89
C TYR A 68 -14.48 9.94 -10.00
N PHE A 69 -15.16 10.17 -8.88
CA PHE A 69 -14.91 11.36 -8.06
C PHE A 69 -13.48 11.44 -7.54
N ILE A 70 -12.92 10.34 -7.02
CA ILE A 70 -11.56 10.29 -6.50
C ILE A 70 -10.53 10.51 -7.62
N ASP A 71 -10.73 9.87 -8.78
CA ASP A 71 -9.88 10.07 -9.96
C ASP A 71 -9.94 11.52 -10.44
N PHE A 72 -11.12 12.16 -10.37
CA PHE A 72 -11.26 13.55 -10.77
C PHE A 72 -10.54 14.50 -9.81
N VAL A 73 -10.60 14.26 -8.49
CA VAL A 73 -9.78 15.01 -7.52
C VAL A 73 -8.29 14.84 -7.80
N LEU A 74 -7.85 13.64 -8.18
CA LEU A 74 -6.47 13.42 -8.60
C LEU A 74 -6.10 14.29 -9.81
N LEU A 75 -6.96 14.36 -10.83
CA LEU A 75 -6.75 15.24 -11.99
C LEU A 75 -6.71 16.73 -11.61
N MET A 76 -7.46 17.16 -10.59
CA MET A 76 -7.34 18.51 -10.04
C MET A 76 -5.96 18.76 -9.44
N ILE A 77 -5.44 17.81 -8.65
CA ILE A 77 -4.07 17.90 -8.08
C ILE A 77 -3.03 17.97 -9.21
N GLU A 78 -3.16 17.12 -10.23
CA GLU A 78 -2.28 17.13 -11.41
C GLU A 78 -2.32 18.45 -12.16
N ALA A 79 -3.49 19.05 -12.32
CA ALA A 79 -3.63 20.35 -12.95
C ALA A 79 -2.89 21.46 -12.20
N GLY A 80 -2.79 21.34 -10.86
CA GLY A 80 -1.99 22.24 -10.02
C GLY A 80 -0.49 22.00 -10.14
N ASN A 81 -0.06 20.74 -10.11
CA ASN A 81 1.36 20.36 -10.06
C ASN A 81 2.03 20.39 -11.44
N SER A 82 1.44 19.69 -12.40
CA SER A 82 2.00 19.45 -13.74
C SER A 82 1.35 20.33 -14.80
N GLY A 83 0.13 20.80 -14.55
CA GLY A 83 -0.63 21.61 -15.47
C GLY A 83 -1.50 20.82 -16.44
N VAL A 84 -2.37 21.54 -17.15
CA VAL A 84 -3.24 21.05 -18.23
C VAL A 84 -3.14 22.00 -19.41
N MET A 85 -3.08 21.47 -20.62
CA MET A 85 -2.93 22.28 -21.87
C MET A 85 -1.79 23.30 -21.78
N GLY A 86 -0.64 22.90 -21.21
CA GLY A 86 0.56 23.73 -21.08
C GLY A 86 0.50 24.80 -19.98
N ARG A 87 -0.55 24.85 -19.15
CA ARG A 87 -0.71 25.84 -18.08
C ARG A 87 -0.98 25.17 -16.73
N LYS A 88 -0.32 25.65 -15.66
CA LYS A 88 -0.61 25.27 -14.28
C LYS A 88 -1.75 26.11 -13.71
N TYR A 89 -2.59 25.48 -12.90
CA TYR A 89 -3.77 26.11 -12.29
C TYR A 89 -3.63 26.16 -10.77
N SER A 90 -3.67 27.33 -10.18
CA SER A 90 -3.76 27.46 -8.72
C SER A 90 -5.19 27.12 -8.30
N ILE A 91 -5.36 25.93 -7.71
CA ILE A 91 -6.66 25.41 -7.29
C ILE A 91 -6.84 25.70 -5.80
N PRO A 92 -7.76 26.58 -5.41
CA PRO A 92 -8.02 26.91 -4.02
C PRO A 92 -8.66 25.71 -3.28
N TYR A 93 -8.57 25.72 -1.96
CA TYR A 93 -9.20 24.70 -1.07
C TYR A 93 -8.70 23.27 -1.29
N MET A 94 -7.51 23.07 -1.89
CA MET A 94 -7.01 21.73 -2.17
C MET A 94 -6.74 20.92 -0.90
N LYS A 95 -6.29 21.57 0.18
CA LYS A 95 -6.06 20.91 1.49
C LYS A 95 -7.38 20.38 2.07
N GLU A 96 -8.43 21.17 2.00
CA GLU A 96 -9.77 20.80 2.47
C GLU A 96 -10.37 19.67 1.62
N ILE A 97 -10.15 19.72 0.30
CA ILE A 97 -10.59 18.66 -0.61
C ILE A 97 -9.87 17.35 -0.29
N VAL A 98 -8.55 17.36 -0.13
CA VAL A 98 -7.77 16.16 0.22
C VAL A 98 -8.17 15.63 1.60
N SER A 99 -8.42 16.52 2.58
CA SER A 99 -8.96 16.12 3.89
C SER A 99 -10.32 15.47 3.79
N GLY A 100 -11.21 16.00 2.94
CA GLY A 100 -12.52 15.38 2.69
C GLY A 100 -12.41 14.02 2.02
N VAL A 101 -11.42 13.82 1.13
CA VAL A 101 -11.15 12.51 0.54
C VAL A 101 -10.60 11.53 1.59
N PHE A 102 -9.79 12.01 2.55
CA PHE A 102 -9.34 11.19 3.67
C PHE A 102 -10.51 10.66 4.52
N GLU A 103 -11.55 11.47 4.75
CA GLU A 103 -12.76 11.04 5.47
C GLU A 103 -13.58 9.99 4.68
N LEU A 104 -13.42 9.94 3.35
CA LEU A 104 -13.97 8.87 2.52
C LEU A 104 -13.20 7.56 2.66
N GLY A 105 -12.04 7.57 3.32
CA GLY A 105 -11.19 6.39 3.54
C GLY A 105 -10.03 6.25 2.57
N TYR A 106 -9.57 7.35 1.95
CA TYR A 106 -8.44 7.34 1.03
C TYR A 106 -7.32 8.27 1.52
N ILE A 107 -6.06 7.85 1.31
CA ILE A 107 -4.85 8.61 1.61
C ILE A 107 -4.22 9.02 0.28
N TYR A 108 -3.81 10.28 0.15
CA TYR A 108 -3.05 10.73 -1.01
C TYR A 108 -1.58 10.35 -0.87
N ASP A 109 -1.07 9.56 -1.82
CA ASP A 109 0.35 9.23 -1.98
C ASP A 109 0.98 10.19 -3.00
N SER A 110 1.72 11.18 -2.52
CA SER A 110 2.37 12.18 -3.36
C SER A 110 3.55 11.62 -4.17
N ILE A 111 4.14 10.48 -3.76
CA ILE A 111 5.27 9.85 -4.45
C ILE A 111 4.78 9.20 -5.74
N ASN A 112 3.69 8.44 -5.65
CA ASN A 112 3.11 7.74 -6.79
C ASN A 112 1.97 8.54 -7.46
N ASN A 113 1.66 9.74 -6.95
CA ASN A 113 0.57 10.60 -7.41
C ASN A 113 -0.76 9.83 -7.57
N MET A 114 -1.25 9.28 -6.46
CA MET A 114 -2.50 8.51 -6.44
C MET A 114 -3.16 8.53 -5.07
N PHE A 115 -4.45 8.22 -5.04
CA PHE A 115 -5.17 7.91 -3.82
C PHE A 115 -5.16 6.40 -3.55
N VAL A 116 -4.86 6.01 -2.31
CA VAL A 116 -4.86 4.61 -1.85
C VAL A 116 -5.79 4.46 -0.67
N GLU A 117 -6.38 3.28 -0.49
CA GLU A 117 -7.23 2.98 0.66
C GLU A 117 -6.48 3.12 1.98
N ASN A 118 -7.13 3.73 2.96
CA ASN A 118 -6.72 3.69 4.35
C ASN A 118 -7.20 2.37 4.98
N SER A 119 -6.27 1.60 5.54
CA SER A 119 -6.54 0.28 6.15
C SER A 119 -7.56 0.32 7.31
N ASN A 120 -7.81 1.49 7.89
CA ASN A 120 -8.84 1.66 8.92
C ASN A 120 -10.27 1.64 8.37
N TYR A 121 -10.45 1.81 7.05
CA TYR A 121 -11.76 1.90 6.40
C TYR A 121 -12.01 0.79 5.39
N SER A 122 -11.01 0.41 4.63
CA SER A 122 -11.11 -0.63 3.61
C SER A 122 -9.78 -1.32 3.41
N VAL A 123 -9.83 -2.62 3.15
CA VAL A 123 -8.63 -3.45 2.96
C VAL A 123 -8.85 -4.31 1.72
N THR A 124 -8.71 -3.71 0.54
CA THR A 124 -8.63 -4.49 -0.70
C THR A 124 -7.18 -4.87 -1.00
N ARG A 125 -6.99 -5.97 -1.75
CA ARG A 125 -5.65 -6.47 -2.12
C ARG A 125 -4.86 -5.47 -2.96
N ASN A 126 -5.55 -4.61 -3.71
CA ASN A 126 -4.98 -3.62 -4.63
C ASN A 126 -4.98 -2.18 -4.08
N TRP A 127 -5.23 -1.97 -2.77
CA TRP A 127 -5.34 -0.64 -2.13
C TRP A 127 -6.37 0.29 -2.81
N GLY A 128 -7.34 -0.26 -3.56
CA GLY A 128 -8.30 0.53 -4.32
C GLY A 128 -7.69 1.32 -5.50
N ALA A 129 -6.42 1.10 -5.83
CA ALA A 129 -5.68 1.94 -6.76
C ALA A 129 -4.91 1.18 -7.86
N LEU A 130 -4.40 -0.03 -7.57
CA LEU A 130 -3.59 -0.76 -8.53
C LEU A 130 -4.44 -1.33 -9.67
N LYS A 131 -3.92 -1.20 -10.88
CA LYS A 131 -4.54 -1.71 -12.11
C LYS A 131 -3.78 -2.94 -12.60
N THR A 132 -4.52 -4.00 -12.94
CA THR A 132 -3.95 -5.23 -13.52
C THR A 132 -3.18 -4.93 -14.80
N GLY A 133 -2.03 -5.58 -14.99
CA GLY A 133 -1.16 -5.40 -16.15
C GLY A 133 -0.30 -4.14 -16.09
N LYS A 134 -0.30 -3.39 -14.98
CA LYS A 134 0.58 -2.24 -14.79
C LYS A 134 1.70 -2.57 -13.80
N GLU A 135 2.92 -2.20 -14.16
CA GLU A 135 4.09 -2.37 -13.30
C GLU A 135 4.13 -1.32 -12.19
N TYR A 136 4.42 -1.77 -10.99
CA TYR A 136 4.63 -0.95 -9.79
C TYR A 136 5.81 -1.48 -8.98
N SER A 137 6.45 -0.62 -8.20
CA SER A 137 7.50 -1.02 -7.27
C SER A 137 6.92 -1.32 -5.89
N PHE A 138 7.23 -2.50 -5.35
CA PHE A 138 6.80 -2.97 -4.03
C PHE A 138 7.99 -3.20 -3.10
N ALA A 139 7.72 -3.21 -1.79
CA ALA A 139 8.52 -3.93 -0.83
C ALA A 139 7.72 -5.17 -0.39
N PHE A 140 8.29 -6.35 -0.61
CA PHE A 140 7.71 -7.61 -0.17
C PHE A 140 8.34 -8.07 1.13
N MET A 141 7.55 -8.68 1.99
CA MET A 141 7.99 -9.37 3.20
C MET A 141 7.46 -10.80 3.16
N ARG A 142 8.37 -11.77 3.13
CA ARG A 142 8.06 -13.18 3.29
C ARG A 142 8.38 -13.61 4.71
N LEU A 143 7.51 -14.43 5.25
CA LEU A 143 7.63 -15.03 6.57
C LEU A 143 7.39 -16.52 6.46
N ASP A 144 8.20 -17.31 7.18
CA ASP A 144 8.11 -18.78 7.21
C ASP A 144 8.46 -19.31 8.60
N ILE A 145 7.79 -20.37 9.05
CA ILE A 145 8.08 -21.03 10.33
C ILE A 145 9.27 -21.97 10.17
N ALA A 146 10.29 -21.76 10.97
CA ALA A 146 11.45 -22.65 10.98
C ALA A 146 11.10 -23.99 11.65
N ASP A 147 11.61 -25.08 11.09
CA ASP A 147 11.46 -26.45 11.61
C ASP A 147 10.00 -26.90 11.79
N ASN A 148 9.09 -26.41 10.93
CA ASN A 148 7.65 -26.66 10.97
C ASN A 148 7.31 -28.14 11.14
N SER A 149 7.92 -29.05 10.36
CA SER A 149 7.67 -30.50 10.44
C SER A 149 8.00 -31.09 11.83
N THR A 150 9.01 -30.54 12.50
CA THR A 150 9.38 -30.95 13.86
C THR A 150 8.38 -30.44 14.88
N ILE A 151 7.94 -29.19 14.75
CA ILE A 151 6.91 -28.58 15.63
C ILE A 151 5.64 -29.40 15.57
N VAL A 152 5.15 -29.71 14.38
CA VAL A 152 3.90 -30.50 14.21
C VAL A 152 4.03 -31.91 14.79
N ARG A 153 5.20 -32.54 14.68
CA ARG A 153 5.43 -33.89 15.20
C ARG A 153 5.58 -33.96 16.71
N GLU A 154 6.15 -32.93 17.34
CA GLU A 154 6.50 -32.94 18.78
C GLU A 154 5.44 -32.29 19.67
N ASN A 155 4.35 -31.75 19.13
CA ASN A 155 3.33 -31.05 19.91
C ASN A 155 1.93 -31.51 19.56
N THR A 156 0.96 -31.16 20.41
CA THR A 156 -0.45 -31.45 20.14
C THR A 156 -0.97 -30.54 19.02
N GLU A 157 -1.91 -31.02 18.21
CA GLU A 157 -2.56 -30.23 17.15
C GLU A 157 -3.14 -28.92 17.71
N LYS A 158 -3.73 -28.96 18.91
CA LYS A 158 -4.30 -27.79 19.58
C LYS A 158 -3.26 -26.72 19.90
N ASP A 159 -2.07 -27.10 20.38
CA ASP A 159 -1.01 -26.17 20.75
C ASP A 159 -0.36 -25.57 19.48
N VAL A 160 -0.17 -26.40 18.45
CA VAL A 160 0.32 -25.96 17.13
C VAL A 160 -0.65 -24.95 16.53
N HIS A 161 -1.95 -25.28 16.49
CA HIS A 161 -2.97 -24.39 15.96
C HIS A 161 -3.00 -23.03 16.67
N LYS A 162 -2.99 -23.04 18.03
CA LYS A 162 -2.96 -21.84 18.85
C LYS A 162 -1.73 -20.95 18.53
N ALA A 163 -0.55 -21.56 18.40
CA ALA A 163 0.68 -20.82 18.11
C ALA A 163 0.67 -20.21 16.70
N TYR A 164 0.14 -20.93 15.72
CA TYR A 164 0.06 -20.46 14.32
C TYR A 164 -1.01 -19.39 14.16
N GLU A 165 -2.15 -19.51 14.81
CA GLU A 165 -3.16 -18.45 14.85
C GLU A 165 -2.61 -17.16 15.48
N TYR A 166 -1.85 -17.28 16.56
CA TYR A 166 -1.21 -16.13 17.19
C TYR A 166 -0.22 -15.47 16.22
N LEU A 167 0.67 -16.25 15.59
CA LEU A 167 1.61 -15.74 14.58
C LEU A 167 0.89 -15.03 13.43
N ARG A 168 -0.17 -15.63 12.90
CA ARG A 168 -0.99 -15.04 11.84
C ARG A 168 -1.59 -13.72 12.28
N LYS A 169 -2.13 -13.65 13.50
CA LYS A 169 -2.75 -12.44 14.06
C LYS A 169 -1.74 -11.30 14.23
N ILE A 170 -0.58 -11.56 14.84
CA ILE A 170 0.45 -10.51 15.00
C ILE A 170 0.98 -10.05 13.65
N THR A 171 1.17 -10.96 12.69
CA THR A 171 1.60 -10.61 11.34
C THR A 171 0.57 -9.73 10.65
N GLN A 172 -0.70 -10.12 10.68
CA GLN A 172 -1.79 -9.33 10.10
C GLN A 172 -1.87 -7.92 10.69
N ASN A 173 -1.81 -7.80 12.02
CA ASN A 173 -1.86 -6.53 12.72
C ASN A 173 -0.67 -5.64 12.35
N SER A 174 0.55 -6.17 12.38
CA SER A 174 1.79 -5.42 12.09
C SER A 174 1.85 -4.95 10.63
N VAL A 175 1.34 -5.75 9.70
CA VAL A 175 1.24 -5.43 8.28
C VAL A 175 0.16 -4.36 8.04
N LEU A 176 -1.06 -4.55 8.55
CA LEU A 176 -2.18 -3.63 8.34
C LEU A 176 -1.95 -2.27 8.99
N LYS A 177 -1.35 -2.22 10.18
CA LYS A 177 -0.97 -0.99 10.88
C LYS A 177 -0.11 -0.05 10.01
N ARG A 178 0.64 -0.62 9.06
CA ARG A 178 1.50 0.10 8.10
C ARG A 178 0.94 0.14 6.70
N ASN A 179 -0.37 -0.07 6.59
CA ASN A 179 -1.12 -0.13 5.34
C ASN A 179 -0.57 -1.14 4.31
N GLY A 180 0.15 -2.18 4.77
CA GLY A 180 0.51 -3.34 3.96
C GLY A 180 -0.68 -4.25 3.70
N ARG A 181 -0.50 -5.25 2.85
CA ARG A 181 -1.50 -6.29 2.53
C ARG A 181 -0.87 -7.66 2.58
N ILE A 182 -1.54 -8.62 3.19
CA ILE A 182 -1.15 -10.03 3.07
C ILE A 182 -1.71 -10.52 1.73
N TRP A 183 -0.83 -10.95 0.83
CA TRP A 183 -1.21 -11.42 -0.50
C TRP A 183 -1.36 -12.94 -0.59
N SER A 184 -0.59 -13.70 0.18
CA SER A 184 -0.81 -15.13 0.38
C SER A 184 -0.48 -15.53 1.81
N TRP A 185 -1.10 -16.60 2.27
CA TRP A 185 -0.80 -17.25 3.53
C TRP A 185 -1.03 -18.75 3.35
N ASP A 186 0.06 -19.51 3.27
CA ASP A 186 0.05 -20.95 3.02
C ASP A 186 0.58 -21.67 4.28
N GLY A 187 -0.31 -22.29 5.04
CA GLY A 187 0.06 -23.11 6.21
C GLY A 187 0.95 -22.37 7.22
N ASP A 188 2.25 -22.56 7.09
CA ASP A 188 3.31 -22.12 8.00
C ASP A 188 3.95 -20.77 7.64
N GLY A 189 3.56 -20.16 6.55
CA GLY A 189 4.15 -18.90 6.12
C GLY A 189 3.26 -18.02 5.27
N GLY A 190 3.74 -16.82 4.95
CA GLY A 190 2.99 -15.87 4.15
C GLY A 190 3.85 -14.86 3.42
N LEU A 191 3.23 -14.19 2.45
CA LEU A 191 3.79 -13.09 1.70
C LEU A 191 2.94 -11.84 1.91
N ALA A 192 3.57 -10.79 2.43
CA ALA A 192 2.97 -9.47 2.55
C ALA A 192 3.61 -8.49 1.56
N ALA A 193 2.82 -7.56 1.07
CA ALA A 193 3.24 -6.50 0.17
C ALA A 193 3.00 -5.13 0.79
N PHE A 194 3.93 -4.21 0.55
CA PHE A 194 3.85 -2.80 0.91
C PHE A 194 4.07 -1.98 -0.34
N PHE A 195 3.17 -1.04 -0.62
CA PHE A 195 3.15 -0.40 -1.92
C PHE A 195 3.49 1.10 -1.85
N PHE A 196 2.92 1.87 -0.94
CA PHE A 196 3.03 3.32 -0.96
C PHE A 196 3.85 3.90 0.21
N GLY A 197 4.17 5.20 0.11
CA GLY A 197 4.97 5.90 1.12
C GLY A 197 6.36 5.27 1.26
N ASN A 198 6.86 5.23 2.48
CA ASN A 198 8.14 4.60 2.82
C ASN A 198 7.99 3.07 2.92
N LYS A 199 7.56 2.42 1.83
CA LYS A 199 7.22 0.99 1.79
C LYS A 199 8.31 0.07 2.32
N GLN A 200 9.58 0.34 2.03
CA GLN A 200 10.70 -0.46 2.52
C GLN A 200 10.83 -0.34 4.04
N GLN A 201 10.73 0.87 4.58
CA GLN A 201 10.75 1.12 6.01
C GLN A 201 9.56 0.48 6.72
N ASN A 202 8.36 0.61 6.13
CA ASN A 202 7.15 0.00 6.65
C ASN A 202 7.26 -1.53 6.73
N ALA A 203 7.82 -2.18 5.71
CA ALA A 203 8.08 -3.62 5.70
C ALA A 203 9.08 -4.02 6.80
N VAL A 204 10.20 -3.29 6.94
CA VAL A 204 11.22 -3.57 7.96
C VAL A 204 10.66 -3.38 9.37
N MET A 205 9.92 -2.30 9.62
CA MET A 205 9.30 -2.06 10.92
C MET A 205 8.21 -3.08 11.27
N ALA A 206 7.48 -3.58 10.26
CA ALA A 206 6.54 -4.70 10.45
C ALA A 206 7.29 -5.99 10.84
N GLY A 207 8.35 -6.33 10.12
CA GLY A 207 9.17 -7.51 10.43
C GLY A 207 9.80 -7.46 11.82
N LYS A 208 10.33 -6.29 12.25
CA LYS A 208 10.83 -6.11 13.62
C LYS A 208 9.73 -6.29 14.66
N GLU A 209 8.57 -5.66 14.48
CA GLU A 209 7.44 -5.79 15.40
C GLU A 209 7.00 -7.24 15.54
N ILE A 210 6.88 -7.99 14.44
CA ILE A 210 6.54 -9.41 14.46
C ILE A 210 7.55 -10.22 15.26
N LEU A 211 8.86 -9.99 15.06
CA LEU A 211 9.91 -10.70 15.82
C LEU A 211 9.86 -10.37 17.32
N HIS A 212 9.59 -9.11 17.70
CA HIS A 212 9.45 -8.69 19.09
C HIS A 212 8.21 -9.30 19.75
N GLU A 213 7.06 -9.22 19.08
CA GLU A 213 5.80 -9.81 19.58
C GLU A 213 5.94 -11.33 19.75
N LEU A 214 6.58 -12.01 18.78
CA LEU A 214 6.83 -13.44 18.87
C LEU A 214 7.81 -13.79 19.99
N PHE A 215 8.82 -12.94 20.25
CA PHE A 215 9.71 -13.10 21.39
C PHE A 215 8.92 -13.08 22.70
N PHE A 216 8.07 -12.08 22.95
CA PHE A 216 7.24 -12.04 24.14
C PHE A 216 6.25 -13.22 24.23
N TYR A 217 5.62 -13.60 23.12
CA TYR A 217 4.75 -14.77 23.08
C TYR A 217 5.48 -16.03 23.52
N ASN A 218 6.68 -16.26 23.03
CA ASN A 218 7.48 -17.43 23.36
C ASN A 218 7.77 -17.55 24.86
N TYR A 219 8.04 -16.43 25.53
CA TYR A 219 8.36 -16.44 26.96
C TYR A 219 7.13 -16.42 27.88
N LEU A 220 6.01 -15.89 27.43
CA LEU A 220 4.86 -15.64 28.29
C LEU A 220 3.66 -16.59 28.03
N HIS A 221 3.51 -17.09 26.81
CA HIS A 221 2.27 -17.73 26.38
C HIS A 221 2.44 -19.01 25.55
N CYS A 222 3.63 -19.31 25.05
CA CYS A 222 3.88 -20.43 24.16
C CYS A 222 3.78 -21.76 24.93
N SER A 223 2.89 -22.65 24.47
CA SER A 223 2.69 -24.00 25.02
C SER A 223 3.49 -25.07 24.25
N LEU A 224 4.22 -24.69 23.19
CA LEU A 224 5.02 -25.64 22.41
C LEU A 224 6.25 -26.11 23.19
N SER A 225 6.70 -27.33 22.90
CA SER A 225 7.92 -27.92 23.49
C SER A 225 9.19 -27.10 23.25
N LYS A 226 9.20 -26.33 22.17
CA LYS A 226 10.28 -25.40 21.79
C LYS A 226 9.69 -24.07 21.38
N HIS A 227 10.44 -22.98 21.59
CA HIS A 227 10.06 -21.66 21.14
C HIS A 227 9.81 -21.62 19.63
N LEU A 228 8.69 -21.03 19.21
CA LEU A 228 8.37 -20.80 17.80
C LEU A 228 9.36 -19.81 17.19
N LYS A 229 10.08 -20.22 16.16
CA LYS A 229 11.00 -19.37 15.43
C LYS A 229 10.53 -19.18 13.99
N ILE A 230 10.70 -17.99 13.48
CA ILE A 230 10.35 -17.65 12.09
C ILE A 230 11.57 -17.13 11.36
N ARG A 231 11.56 -17.27 10.04
CA ARG A 231 12.45 -16.58 9.12
C ARG A 231 11.68 -15.46 8.48
N VAL A 232 12.23 -14.24 8.46
CA VAL A 232 11.62 -13.09 7.78
C VAL A 232 12.59 -12.58 6.72
N ALA A 233 12.17 -12.50 5.47
CA ALA A 233 12.94 -11.89 4.40
C ALA A 233 12.22 -10.66 3.85
N ILE A 234 12.97 -9.60 3.49
CA ILE A 234 12.41 -8.40 2.87
C ILE A 234 13.23 -8.02 1.64
N HIS A 235 12.54 -7.87 0.52
CA HIS A 235 13.13 -7.44 -0.74
C HIS A 235 12.23 -6.41 -1.43
N SER A 236 12.82 -5.53 -2.22
CA SER A 236 12.07 -4.50 -2.96
C SER A 236 12.43 -4.57 -4.44
N GLY A 237 11.41 -4.53 -5.28
CA GLY A 237 11.55 -4.56 -6.73
C GLY A 237 10.22 -4.35 -7.47
N PRO A 238 10.27 -4.37 -8.81
CA PRO A 238 9.10 -4.24 -9.66
C PRO A 238 8.22 -5.49 -9.62
N PHE A 239 6.93 -5.28 -9.84
CA PHE A 239 5.93 -6.32 -10.06
C PHE A 239 4.82 -5.75 -10.94
N GLU A 240 4.52 -6.44 -12.03
CA GLU A 240 3.33 -6.18 -12.83
C GLU A 240 2.11 -6.71 -12.07
N TYR A 241 1.27 -5.80 -11.58
CA TYR A 241 0.19 -6.17 -10.69
C TYR A 241 -0.81 -7.12 -11.34
N SER A 242 -1.02 -8.25 -10.69
CA SER A 242 -2.07 -9.21 -10.99
C SER A 242 -2.74 -9.73 -9.72
N PRO A 243 -4.06 -9.97 -9.74
CA PRO A 243 -4.74 -10.63 -8.65
C PRO A 243 -4.47 -12.16 -8.62
N ARG A 244 -3.88 -12.74 -9.68
CA ARG A 244 -3.61 -14.18 -9.82
C ARG A 244 -2.34 -14.55 -9.05
N GLU A 245 -2.45 -15.61 -8.24
CA GLU A 245 -1.35 -16.06 -7.38
C GLU A 245 -0.20 -16.69 -8.18
N GLU A 246 -0.50 -17.31 -9.30
CA GLU A 246 0.49 -17.92 -10.19
C GLU A 246 1.45 -16.87 -10.76
N GLU A 247 0.93 -15.70 -11.16
CA GLU A 247 1.74 -14.59 -11.67
C GLU A 247 2.60 -13.97 -10.57
N LEU A 248 2.07 -13.93 -9.33
CA LEU A 248 2.84 -13.50 -8.18
C LEU A 248 4.03 -14.43 -7.92
N LYS A 249 3.81 -15.76 -7.93
CA LYS A 249 4.88 -16.77 -7.74
C LYS A 249 5.90 -16.79 -8.89
N ALA A 250 5.48 -16.43 -10.09
CA ALA A 250 6.35 -16.36 -11.27
C ALA A 250 7.27 -15.13 -11.30
N CYS A 251 6.94 -14.07 -10.56
CA CYS A 251 7.66 -12.80 -10.57
C CYS A 251 9.08 -12.94 -10.00
N GLU A 252 10.07 -12.36 -10.68
CA GLU A 252 11.49 -12.40 -10.27
C GLU A 252 11.72 -11.75 -8.91
N THR A 253 11.04 -10.67 -8.57
CA THR A 253 11.11 -10.03 -7.25
C THR A 253 10.65 -10.99 -6.14
N VAL A 254 9.60 -11.78 -6.40
CA VAL A 254 9.08 -12.76 -5.43
C VAL A 254 9.99 -13.99 -5.37
N LYS A 255 10.51 -14.48 -6.47
CA LYS A 255 11.52 -15.55 -6.47
C LYS A 255 12.76 -15.14 -5.67
N LYS A 256 13.20 -13.89 -5.82
CA LYS A 256 14.37 -13.38 -5.08
C LYS A 256 14.14 -13.34 -3.57
N ILE A 257 12.94 -12.95 -3.11
CA ILE A 257 12.67 -12.96 -1.67
C ILE A 257 12.57 -14.38 -1.10
N VAL A 258 12.08 -15.35 -1.88
CA VAL A 258 12.08 -16.78 -1.50
C VAL A 258 13.51 -17.29 -1.37
N GLU A 259 14.41 -16.94 -2.30
CA GLU A 259 15.84 -17.26 -2.22
C GLU A 259 16.46 -16.65 -0.95
N ILE A 260 16.18 -15.38 -0.65
CA ILE A 260 16.71 -14.69 0.54
C ILE A 260 16.24 -15.40 1.81
N GLU A 261 14.98 -15.76 1.88
CA GLU A 261 14.41 -16.46 3.03
C GLU A 261 15.09 -17.81 3.24
N SER A 262 15.18 -18.62 2.19
CA SER A 262 15.66 -20.00 2.29
C SER A 262 17.20 -20.12 2.49
N LEU A 263 17.97 -19.27 1.81
CA LEU A 263 19.46 -19.41 1.78
C LEU A 263 20.17 -18.50 2.78
N TYR A 264 19.62 -17.34 3.10
CA TYR A 264 20.32 -16.30 3.87
C TYR A 264 19.66 -15.94 5.20
N THR A 265 18.44 -16.44 5.49
CA THR A 265 17.72 -16.07 6.71
C THR A 265 17.76 -17.19 7.74
N LYS A 266 18.37 -16.92 8.88
CA LYS A 266 18.40 -17.87 10.01
C LYS A 266 17.09 -17.85 10.81
N PRO A 267 16.71 -18.97 11.46
CA PRO A 267 15.58 -18.97 12.39
C PRO A 267 15.69 -17.89 13.46
N GLY A 268 14.60 -17.14 13.69
CA GLY A 268 14.54 -16.05 14.65
C GLY A 268 15.10 -14.72 14.17
N THR A 269 15.40 -14.60 12.86
CA THR A 269 16.01 -13.39 12.29
C THR A 269 15.24 -12.83 11.11
N MET A 270 15.54 -11.58 10.76
CA MET A 270 15.08 -10.92 9.54
C MET A 270 16.26 -10.58 8.64
N THR A 271 16.20 -10.98 7.38
CA THR A 271 17.19 -10.62 6.35
C THR A 271 16.59 -9.64 5.36
N ILE A 272 17.30 -8.56 5.06
CA ILE A 272 16.91 -7.57 4.06
C ILE A 272 17.95 -7.44 2.97
N SER A 273 17.51 -7.14 1.75
CA SER A 273 18.39 -6.89 0.61
C SER A 273 18.91 -5.46 0.56
N GLN A 274 19.97 -5.21 -0.20
CA GLN A 274 20.55 -3.88 -0.42
C GLN A 274 19.55 -2.83 -0.91
N PRO A 275 18.63 -3.09 -1.89
CA PRO A 275 17.62 -2.12 -2.28
C PRO A 275 16.68 -1.68 -1.15
N VAL A 276 16.43 -2.54 -0.17
CA VAL A 276 15.68 -2.19 1.04
C VAL A 276 16.54 -1.35 1.97
N LYS A 277 17.79 -1.77 2.23
CA LYS A 277 18.69 -1.14 3.20
C LYS A 277 18.96 0.34 2.89
N VAL A 278 19.14 0.70 1.62
CA VAL A 278 19.47 2.08 1.22
C VAL A 278 18.30 3.04 1.47
N MET A 279 17.07 2.54 1.46
CA MET A 279 15.85 3.32 1.65
C MET A 279 15.43 3.50 3.13
N LEU A 280 16.19 2.94 4.08
CA LEU A 280 15.87 3.04 5.51
C LEU A 280 16.44 4.33 6.10
N ASP A 281 15.68 4.95 7.01
CA ASP A 281 16.19 6.01 7.88
C ASP A 281 17.08 5.48 9.01
N SER A 282 17.60 6.38 9.84
CA SER A 282 18.49 6.04 10.96
C SER A 282 17.81 5.14 12.00
N ILE A 283 16.52 5.34 12.27
CA ILE A 283 15.77 4.56 13.27
C ILE A 283 15.52 3.15 12.77
N ALA A 284 15.06 3.01 11.53
CA ALA A 284 14.80 1.71 10.96
C ALA A 284 16.09 0.88 10.78
N ARG A 285 17.27 1.53 10.67
CA ARG A 285 18.58 0.87 10.58
C ARG A 285 19.11 0.30 11.89
N ILE A 286 18.59 0.72 13.05
CA ILE A 286 19.08 0.26 14.36
C ILE A 286 19.04 -1.27 14.43
N GLY A 287 20.16 -1.89 14.84
CA GLY A 287 20.30 -3.34 14.99
C GLY A 287 20.47 -4.12 13.67
N ILE A 288 20.43 -3.46 12.51
CA ILE A 288 20.65 -4.10 11.22
C ILE A 288 22.16 -4.13 10.91
N LYS A 289 22.71 -5.33 10.72
CA LYS A 289 24.14 -5.56 10.47
C LYS A 289 24.35 -6.23 9.12
N LEU A 290 25.49 -5.95 8.46
CA LEU A 290 25.87 -6.65 7.24
C LEU A 290 26.02 -8.15 7.52
N LEU A 291 25.40 -8.98 6.69
CA LEU A 291 25.52 -10.42 6.76
C LEU A 291 26.78 -10.82 5.98
N PRO A 292 27.84 -11.36 6.63
CA PRO A 292 28.99 -11.87 5.92
C PRO A 292 28.58 -13.10 5.10
N GLY A 293 28.71 -13.05 3.80
CA GLY A 293 28.21 -14.13 2.95
C GLY A 293 28.89 -14.21 1.59
N LYS A 294 28.90 -15.42 1.05
CA LYS A 294 29.28 -15.73 -0.33
C LYS A 294 28.02 -15.64 -1.20
N GLY A 295 27.92 -14.63 -2.05
CA GLY A 295 26.78 -14.51 -2.97
C GLY A 295 26.80 -13.21 -3.76
N SER A 296 26.00 -13.13 -4.81
CA SER A 296 25.91 -12.01 -5.75
C SER A 296 25.21 -10.75 -5.23
N GLY A 297 25.02 -10.61 -3.91
CA GLY A 297 24.36 -9.45 -3.33
C GLY A 297 24.73 -9.21 -1.87
N GLU A 298 24.63 -7.96 -1.45
CA GLU A 298 24.77 -7.59 -0.05
C GLU A 298 23.43 -7.78 0.65
N TYR A 299 23.46 -8.58 1.73
CA TYR A 299 22.31 -8.80 2.62
C TYR A 299 22.63 -8.30 4.01
N TYR A 300 21.59 -7.90 4.72
CA TYR A 300 21.69 -7.37 6.08
C TYR A 300 20.72 -8.12 6.98
N ASN A 301 21.17 -8.40 8.19
CA ASN A 301 20.41 -9.19 9.15
C ASN A 301 20.02 -8.35 10.37
N TYR A 302 18.85 -8.62 10.90
CA TYR A 302 18.37 -8.15 12.19
C TYR A 302 17.97 -9.34 13.05
N GLU A 303 18.36 -9.32 14.32
CA GLU A 303 18.00 -10.33 15.32
C GLU A 303 17.50 -9.63 16.57
N CYS A 304 16.38 -10.12 17.10
CA CYS A 304 15.87 -9.67 18.40
C CYS A 304 16.63 -10.44 19.49
N LYS A 305 17.47 -9.76 20.26
CA LYS A 305 18.22 -10.33 21.39
C LYS A 305 17.97 -9.48 22.63
N LEU A 306 17.86 -10.15 23.80
CA LEU A 306 18.07 -9.49 25.08
C LEU A 306 19.56 -9.17 25.18
N GLU A 307 19.91 -7.91 25.40
CA GLU A 307 21.26 -7.56 25.80
C GLU A 307 21.47 -8.00 27.25
N ASN A 308 22.31 -8.98 27.44
CA ASN A 308 22.84 -9.24 28.79
C ASN A 308 23.73 -8.05 29.14
N LYS A 309 23.33 -7.25 30.12
CA LYS A 309 24.15 -6.23 30.73
C LYS A 309 25.28 -6.86 31.54
#